data_a4cd708248deb9d7e4b4284251dea11a
#
_entry.id   a4cd708248deb9d7e4b4284251dea11a
#
_cell.length_a   1.000
_cell.length_b   1.000
_cell.length_c   1.000
_cell.angle_alpha   90.00
_cell.angle_beta   90.00
_cell.angle_gamma   90.00
#
_symmetry.space_group_name_H-M   'P 1'
#
loop_
_entity.id
_entity.type
_entity.pdbx_description
1 polymer ?
#
loop_
_entity_poly.entity_id
_entity_poly.type
_entity_poly.pdbx_seq_one_letter_code
_entity_poly.pdbx_strand_id
1 'polypeptide(L)'
;MVDLNGKTRLATKEIKKPNGILVSEDGKTIFVADHEITPNGSRKLLSFSIEQNGELLNRKVLHDFGEERGIDGMALSPNGEIYATAGSGKHAGIYVFSHEGDLLRFIPIPGDPTNCTFGRGKNQWTLYVTAQAPRDEIIRSYALYELDLIE
;
A
#
# COMPACT_ATOMS: atom_id res chain seq x y z
N MET A 1 17.61 -6.65 -16.55
CA MET A 1 19.04 -6.80 -16.20
C MET A 1 19.34 -5.75 -15.17
N VAL A 2 19.64 -6.13 -13.93
CA VAL A 2 20.00 -5.19 -12.87
C VAL A 2 21.42 -4.72 -13.13
N ASP A 3 21.61 -3.40 -13.24
CA ASP A 3 22.97 -2.85 -13.25
C ASP A 3 23.55 -3.03 -11.85
N LEU A 4 24.38 -4.05 -11.68
CA LEU A 4 25.04 -4.39 -10.42
C LEU A 4 26.04 -3.30 -9.94
N ASN A 5 26.28 -2.27 -10.75
CA ASN A 5 27.16 -1.15 -10.41
C ASN A 5 26.50 -0.10 -9.51
N GLY A 6 25.25 -0.35 -9.06
CA GLY A 6 24.57 0.52 -8.09
C GLY A 6 24.16 1.89 -8.66
N LYS A 7 24.07 2.03 -9.99
CA LYS A 7 23.65 3.29 -10.61
C LYS A 7 22.17 3.54 -10.32
N THR A 8 21.88 4.62 -9.62
CA THR A 8 20.50 5.06 -9.35
C THR A 8 20.06 6.09 -10.38
N ARG A 9 18.76 6.04 -10.73
CA ARG A 9 18.12 7.07 -11.55
C ARG A 9 16.76 7.44 -10.94
N LEU A 10 16.34 8.67 -11.16
CA LEU A 10 15.00 9.10 -10.80
C LEU A 10 13.98 8.44 -11.76
N ALA A 11 13.02 7.70 -11.22
CA ALA A 11 12.01 7.00 -12.01
C ALA A 11 10.88 7.96 -12.47
N THR A 12 10.37 8.81 -11.54
CA THR A 12 9.33 9.81 -11.84
C THR A 12 9.36 10.95 -10.83
N LYS A 13 8.83 12.13 -11.22
CA LYS A 13 8.57 13.29 -10.34
C LYS A 13 7.07 13.51 -10.10
N GLU A 14 6.22 12.61 -10.57
CA GLU A 14 4.76 12.79 -10.56
C GLU A 14 4.10 12.34 -9.24
N ILE A 15 4.89 12.03 -8.22
CA ILE A 15 4.44 11.62 -6.89
C ILE A 15 5.00 12.63 -5.90
N LYS A 16 4.16 13.21 -5.05
CA LYS A 16 4.58 14.25 -4.10
C LYS A 16 5.32 13.66 -2.89
N LYS A 17 4.74 12.60 -2.31
CA LYS A 17 5.30 11.94 -1.12
C LYS A 17 5.09 10.43 -1.23
N PRO A 18 5.95 9.73 -2.01
CA PRO A 18 5.82 8.30 -2.20
C PRO A 18 6.01 7.55 -0.87
N ASN A 19 5.16 6.54 -0.64
CA ASN A 19 5.21 5.66 0.52
C ASN A 19 5.11 4.20 0.05
N GLY A 20 4.01 3.49 0.32
CA GLY A 20 3.84 2.11 -0.10
C GLY A 20 4.08 1.90 -1.60
N ILE A 21 4.73 0.79 -1.96
CA ILE A 21 5.10 0.46 -3.33
C ILE A 21 4.95 -1.04 -3.58
N LEU A 22 4.38 -1.39 -4.74
CA LEU A 22 4.22 -2.76 -5.22
C LEU A 22 4.48 -2.84 -6.73
N VAL A 23 4.88 -4.02 -7.18
CA VAL A 23 4.90 -4.35 -8.61
C VAL A 23 3.91 -5.49 -8.84
N SER A 24 3.13 -5.42 -9.91
CA SER A 24 2.22 -6.50 -10.32
C SER A 24 2.98 -7.80 -10.58
N GLU A 25 2.30 -8.95 -10.47
CA GLU A 25 2.92 -10.25 -10.62
C GLU A 25 3.58 -10.42 -12.01
N ASP A 26 2.97 -9.86 -13.06
CA ASP A 26 3.51 -9.89 -14.43
C ASP A 26 4.65 -8.88 -14.68
N GLY A 27 5.00 -8.06 -13.67
CA GLY A 27 6.08 -7.07 -13.72
C GLY A 27 5.81 -5.86 -14.60
N LYS A 28 4.56 -5.64 -15.07
CA LYS A 28 4.24 -4.58 -16.03
C LYS A 28 3.64 -3.32 -15.42
N THR A 29 3.18 -3.41 -14.18
CA THR A 29 2.55 -2.29 -13.47
C THR A 29 3.22 -2.08 -12.13
N ILE A 30 3.52 -0.83 -11.78
CA ILE A 30 3.92 -0.44 -10.45
C ILE A 30 2.79 0.36 -9.80
N PHE A 31 2.44 0.00 -8.58
CA PHE A 31 1.49 0.70 -7.73
C PHE A 31 2.26 1.49 -6.67
N VAL A 32 1.91 2.76 -6.49
CA VAL A 32 2.59 3.63 -5.52
C VAL A 32 1.55 4.44 -4.75
N ALA A 33 1.71 4.48 -3.44
CA ALA A 33 0.96 5.39 -2.58
C ALA A 33 1.59 6.78 -2.63
N ASP A 34 0.78 7.80 -2.92
CA ASP A 34 1.13 9.20 -2.66
C ASP A 34 0.50 9.60 -1.32
N HIS A 35 1.31 9.87 -0.30
CA HIS A 35 0.87 10.05 1.08
C HIS A 35 1.27 11.45 1.61
N GLU A 36 0.89 12.49 0.90
CA GLU A 36 1.09 13.87 1.34
C GLU A 36 0.00 14.29 2.34
N ILE A 37 0.38 14.42 3.60
CA ILE A 37 -0.54 14.69 4.72
C ILE A 37 -0.79 16.19 5.00
N THR A 38 -0.15 17.08 4.24
CA THR A 38 -0.41 18.53 4.38
C THR A 38 -1.83 18.88 3.94
N PRO A 39 -2.39 20.01 4.36
CA PRO A 39 -3.65 20.51 3.83
C PRO A 39 -3.60 20.57 2.30
N ASN A 40 -4.61 20.02 1.62
CA ASN A 40 -4.66 19.86 0.16
C ASN A 40 -3.56 18.93 -0.42
N GLY A 41 -2.93 18.09 0.42
CA GLY A 41 -1.98 17.09 -0.02
C GLY A 41 -2.64 15.96 -0.82
N SER A 42 -1.83 15.21 -1.53
CA SER A 42 -2.28 14.05 -2.31
C SER A 42 -2.27 12.80 -1.44
N ARG A 43 -3.40 12.09 -1.36
CA ARG A 43 -3.53 10.81 -0.64
C ARG A 43 -4.15 9.79 -1.57
N LYS A 44 -3.35 9.26 -2.47
CA LYS A 44 -3.82 8.50 -3.63
C LYS A 44 -3.11 7.17 -3.78
N LEU A 45 -3.84 6.19 -4.28
CA LEU A 45 -3.26 5.02 -4.91
C LEU A 45 -3.05 5.34 -6.38
N LEU A 46 -1.81 5.25 -6.83
CA LEU A 46 -1.40 5.52 -8.21
C LEU A 46 -0.90 4.23 -8.87
N SER A 47 -1.06 4.13 -10.18
CA SER A 47 -0.39 3.12 -11.00
C SER A 47 0.37 3.76 -12.16
N PHE A 48 1.42 3.05 -12.60
CA PHE A 48 2.20 3.38 -13.80
C PHE A 48 2.50 2.07 -14.55
N SER A 49 2.53 2.14 -15.87
CA SER A 49 3.11 1.08 -16.70
C SER A 49 4.63 1.07 -16.56
N ILE A 50 5.23 -0.10 -16.52
CA ILE A 50 6.69 -0.30 -16.55
C ILE A 50 7.06 -0.70 -17.98
N GLU A 51 7.76 0.18 -18.70
CA GLU A 51 8.24 -0.11 -20.05
C GLU A 51 9.48 -1.01 -20.04
N GLN A 52 9.82 -1.60 -21.20
CA GLN A 52 10.99 -2.49 -21.32
C GLN A 52 12.32 -1.82 -20.93
N ASN A 53 12.45 -0.52 -21.15
CA ASN A 53 13.60 0.28 -20.74
C ASN A 53 13.54 0.71 -19.25
N GLY A 54 12.47 0.31 -18.54
CA GLY A 54 12.18 0.62 -17.14
C GLY A 54 11.65 2.04 -16.92
N GLU A 55 11.22 2.75 -17.95
CA GLU A 55 10.49 4.01 -17.79
C GLU A 55 9.08 3.76 -17.23
N LEU A 56 8.60 4.71 -16.42
CA LEU A 56 7.25 4.69 -15.88
C LEU A 56 6.38 5.65 -16.69
N LEU A 57 5.34 5.09 -17.33
CA LEU A 57 4.39 5.83 -18.17
C LEU A 57 2.95 5.60 -17.71
N ASN A 58 2.01 6.24 -18.40
CA ASN A 58 0.57 6.00 -18.23
C ASN A 58 0.09 6.12 -16.78
N ARG A 59 0.55 7.17 -16.06
CA ARG A 59 0.10 7.44 -14.71
C ARG A 59 -1.41 7.48 -14.62
N LYS A 60 -1.98 6.69 -13.67
CA LYS A 60 -3.41 6.70 -13.33
C LYS A 60 -3.59 6.92 -11.84
N VAL A 61 -4.68 7.59 -11.46
CA VAL A 61 -5.19 7.62 -10.11
C VAL A 61 -6.21 6.47 -9.99
N LEU A 62 -5.91 5.47 -9.17
CA LEU A 62 -6.79 4.33 -8.94
C LEU A 62 -7.79 4.64 -7.82
N HIS A 63 -7.32 5.28 -6.73
CA HIS A 63 -8.17 5.68 -5.62
C HIS A 63 -7.68 6.98 -5.01
N ASP A 64 -8.62 7.80 -4.52
CA ASP A 64 -8.32 9.05 -3.81
C ASP A 64 -8.99 9.01 -2.43
N PHE A 65 -8.17 9.03 -1.37
CA PHE A 65 -8.64 9.02 0.02
C PHE A 65 -9.16 10.36 0.50
N GLY A 66 -9.08 11.41 -0.33
CA GLY A 66 -9.52 12.76 0.03
C GLY A 66 -8.74 13.30 1.22
N GLU A 67 -9.45 13.63 2.31
CA GLU A 67 -8.85 14.14 3.55
C GLU A 67 -8.44 13.05 4.55
N GLU A 68 -8.86 11.80 4.32
CA GLU A 68 -8.50 10.67 5.17
C GLU A 68 -7.00 10.35 5.05
N ARG A 69 -6.44 9.71 6.08
CA ARG A 69 -5.07 9.22 6.02
C ARG A 69 -4.94 8.19 4.89
N GLY A 70 -4.14 8.49 3.89
CA GLY A 70 -3.88 7.62 2.75
C GLY A 70 -3.07 6.36 3.12
N ILE A 71 -2.60 5.68 2.09
CA ILE A 71 -1.88 4.41 2.23
C ILE A 71 -0.48 4.65 2.79
N ASP A 72 -0.09 3.79 3.75
CA ASP A 72 1.28 3.68 4.28
C ASP A 72 2.00 2.52 3.58
N GLY A 73 1.76 1.26 3.95
CA GLY A 73 2.32 0.09 3.31
C GLY A 73 1.30 -0.70 2.50
N MET A 74 1.77 -1.59 1.62
CA MET A 74 0.92 -2.44 0.77
C MET A 74 1.53 -3.81 0.55
N ALA A 75 0.68 -4.81 0.29
CA ALA A 75 1.07 -6.14 -0.14
C ALA A 75 0.13 -6.67 -1.24
N LEU A 76 0.63 -7.53 -2.14
CA LEU A 76 -0.20 -8.30 -3.05
C LEU A 76 -0.58 -9.62 -2.39
N SER A 77 -1.86 -9.98 -2.48
CA SER A 77 -2.34 -11.30 -2.11
C SER A 77 -1.96 -12.35 -3.16
N PRO A 78 -2.08 -13.64 -2.85
CA PRO A 78 -1.80 -14.72 -3.80
C PRO A 78 -2.65 -14.67 -5.08
N ASN A 79 -3.83 -14.04 -5.05
CA ASN A 79 -4.70 -13.83 -6.21
C ASN A 79 -4.53 -12.45 -6.86
N GLY A 80 -3.53 -11.67 -6.43
CA GLY A 80 -3.16 -10.40 -7.05
C GLY A 80 -3.92 -9.17 -6.55
N GLU A 81 -4.84 -9.28 -5.59
CA GLU A 81 -5.49 -8.11 -4.97
C GLU A 81 -4.49 -7.27 -4.17
N ILE A 82 -4.68 -5.94 -4.16
CA ILE A 82 -3.83 -5.01 -3.42
C ILE A 82 -4.41 -4.81 -2.02
N TYR A 83 -3.68 -5.25 -1.00
CA TYR A 83 -3.99 -5.01 0.41
C TYR A 83 -3.19 -3.80 0.90
N ALA A 84 -3.88 -2.73 1.25
CA ALA A 84 -3.27 -1.44 1.59
C ALA A 84 -3.61 -1.04 3.02
N THR A 85 -2.60 -0.72 3.83
CA THR A 85 -2.77 -0.16 5.17
C THR A 85 -3.08 1.33 5.06
N ALA A 86 -4.26 1.77 5.51
CA ALA A 86 -4.68 3.16 5.37
C ALA A 86 -5.66 3.59 6.48
N GLY A 87 -6.05 4.85 6.43
CA GLY A 87 -6.99 5.43 7.36
C GLY A 87 -6.45 5.60 8.78
N SER A 88 -7.26 6.21 9.64
CA SER A 88 -6.98 6.37 11.06
C SER A 88 -8.26 6.36 11.89
N GLY A 89 -8.16 6.05 13.19
CA GLY A 89 -9.30 5.93 14.08
C GLY A 89 -10.35 4.94 13.55
N LYS A 90 -11.60 5.37 13.38
CA LYS A 90 -12.69 4.51 12.87
C LYS A 90 -12.52 4.06 11.40
N HIS A 91 -11.64 4.72 10.65
CA HIS A 91 -11.31 4.41 9.27
C HIS A 91 -9.98 3.66 9.14
N ALA A 92 -9.32 3.32 10.27
CA ALA A 92 -8.08 2.56 10.29
C ALA A 92 -8.33 1.13 9.86
N GLY A 93 -7.61 0.64 8.84
CA GLY A 93 -7.81 -0.72 8.35
C GLY A 93 -7.02 -1.08 7.10
N ILE A 94 -7.34 -2.27 6.62
CA ILE A 94 -6.86 -2.77 5.32
C ILE A 94 -7.94 -2.48 4.28
N TYR A 95 -7.56 -1.72 3.28
CA TYR A 95 -8.36 -1.46 2.08
C TYR A 95 -7.89 -2.42 0.99
N VAL A 96 -8.80 -3.24 0.49
CA VAL A 96 -8.49 -4.24 -0.54
C VAL A 96 -8.98 -3.72 -1.88
N PHE A 97 -8.08 -3.59 -2.85
CA PHE A 97 -8.38 -3.10 -4.18
C PHE A 97 -8.12 -4.14 -5.26
N SER A 98 -8.89 -4.06 -6.36
CA SER A 98 -8.52 -4.67 -7.63
C SER A 98 -7.31 -3.95 -8.25
N HIS A 99 -6.73 -4.52 -9.30
CA HIS A 99 -5.68 -3.86 -10.10
C HIS A 99 -6.18 -2.57 -10.80
N GLU A 100 -7.47 -2.47 -11.05
CA GLU A 100 -8.12 -1.32 -11.67
C GLU A 100 -8.43 -0.21 -10.66
N GLY A 101 -8.35 -0.51 -9.36
CA GLY A 101 -8.57 0.44 -8.28
C GLY A 101 -9.98 0.38 -7.66
N ASP A 102 -10.77 -0.62 -7.99
CA ASP A 102 -12.06 -0.84 -7.34
C ASP A 102 -11.85 -1.29 -5.89
N LEU A 103 -12.50 -0.62 -4.95
CA LEU A 103 -12.49 -1.02 -3.55
C LEU A 103 -13.37 -2.27 -3.36
N LEU A 104 -12.73 -3.40 -3.13
CA LEU A 104 -13.38 -4.71 -2.99
C LEU A 104 -13.83 -4.98 -1.55
N ARG A 105 -13.00 -4.62 -0.56
CA ARG A 105 -13.25 -4.86 0.87
C ARG A 105 -12.56 -3.82 1.74
N PHE A 106 -13.12 -3.64 2.94
CA PHE A 106 -12.46 -2.96 4.05
C PHE A 106 -12.44 -3.88 5.27
N ILE A 107 -11.27 -4.05 5.87
CA ILE A 107 -11.06 -4.86 7.08
C ILE A 107 -10.55 -3.93 8.18
N PRO A 108 -11.35 -3.64 9.21
CA PRO A 108 -10.92 -2.74 10.29
C PRO A 108 -9.78 -3.37 11.09
N ILE A 109 -8.81 -2.54 11.48
CA ILE A 109 -7.69 -2.93 12.34
C ILE A 109 -7.70 -2.02 13.58
N PRO A 110 -7.54 -2.57 14.79
CA PRO A 110 -7.36 -1.75 15.98
C PRO A 110 -6.06 -0.93 15.88
N GLY A 111 -6.17 0.41 15.96
CA GLY A 111 -5.04 1.32 15.77
C GLY A 111 -4.73 1.63 14.31
N ASP A 112 -3.78 2.53 14.08
CA ASP A 112 -3.42 3.03 12.75
C ASP A 112 -2.43 2.06 12.07
N PRO A 113 -2.83 1.29 11.04
CA PRO A 113 -1.96 0.32 10.40
C PRO A 113 -0.88 1.02 9.57
N THR A 114 0.34 0.47 9.57
CA THR A 114 1.51 1.10 8.93
C THR A 114 2.10 0.26 7.81
N ASN A 115 2.07 -1.06 7.91
CA ASN A 115 2.56 -1.95 6.85
C ASN A 115 1.90 -3.32 6.94
N CYS A 116 1.94 -4.08 5.85
CA CYS A 116 1.45 -5.45 5.86
C CYS A 116 2.25 -6.34 4.90
N THR A 117 2.17 -7.64 5.14
CA THR A 117 2.74 -8.65 4.25
C THR A 117 1.99 -9.96 4.38
N PHE A 118 1.90 -10.70 3.28
CA PHE A 118 1.38 -12.07 3.32
C PHE A 118 2.44 -13.06 3.81
N GLY A 119 2.00 -14.11 4.46
CA GLY A 119 2.81 -15.28 4.75
C GLY A 119 3.22 -16.03 3.47
N ARG A 120 3.88 -17.16 3.64
CA ARG A 120 4.33 -18.00 2.52
C ARG A 120 3.98 -19.47 2.76
N GLY A 121 3.94 -20.25 1.68
CA GLY A 121 3.63 -21.68 1.73
C GLY A 121 2.23 -21.92 2.32
N LYS A 122 2.12 -22.73 3.37
CA LYS A 122 0.83 -23.02 4.02
C LYS A 122 0.15 -21.80 4.65
N ASN A 123 0.89 -20.74 4.91
CA ASN A 123 0.40 -19.49 5.51
C ASN A 123 0.20 -18.38 4.47
N GLN A 124 0.15 -18.69 3.18
CA GLN A 124 0.05 -17.69 2.10
C GLN A 124 -1.19 -16.81 2.18
N TRP A 125 -2.24 -17.25 2.90
CA TRP A 125 -3.47 -16.49 3.13
C TRP A 125 -3.52 -15.82 4.52
N THR A 126 -2.44 -15.90 5.28
CA THR A 126 -2.30 -15.15 6.53
C THR A 126 -1.67 -13.79 6.22
N LEU A 127 -2.37 -12.70 6.56
CA LEU A 127 -1.86 -11.33 6.45
C LEU A 127 -1.33 -10.87 7.81
N TYR A 128 -0.07 -10.46 7.85
CA TYR A 128 0.57 -9.83 9.01
C TYR A 128 0.53 -8.32 8.85
N VAL A 129 0.10 -7.59 9.88
CA VAL A 129 -0.09 -6.14 9.85
C VAL A 129 0.59 -5.50 11.04
N THR A 130 1.49 -4.54 10.78
CA THR A 130 2.03 -3.66 11.81
C THR A 130 1.13 -2.46 11.99
N ALA A 131 0.85 -2.06 13.22
CA ALA A 131 0.02 -0.90 13.51
C ALA A 131 0.53 -0.12 14.74
N GLN A 132 0.26 1.18 14.77
CA GLN A 132 0.35 1.98 15.97
C GLN A 132 -0.95 1.77 16.75
N ALA A 133 -0.87 1.36 18.02
CA ALA A 133 -2.04 1.13 18.85
C ALA A 133 -2.89 2.41 19.06
N PRO A 134 -4.17 2.25 19.41
CA PRO A 134 -5.06 3.38 19.68
C PRO A 134 -4.46 4.36 20.71
N ARG A 135 -4.71 5.65 20.51
CA ARG A 135 -4.06 6.74 21.26
C ARG A 135 -4.57 6.92 22.69
N ASP A 136 -5.34 5.98 23.23
CA ASP A 136 -5.95 6.07 24.56
C ASP A 136 -4.96 5.82 25.71
N GLU A 137 -3.73 5.45 25.39
CA GLU A 137 -2.67 5.23 26.36
C GLU A 137 -1.62 6.35 26.29
N ILE A 138 -1.16 6.79 27.45
CA ILE A 138 -0.10 7.80 27.63
C ILE A 138 1.22 7.36 26.96
N ILE A 139 1.38 6.07 26.71
CA ILE A 139 2.54 5.46 26.06
C ILE A 139 2.12 5.01 24.65
N ARG A 140 2.82 5.50 23.63
CA ARG A 140 2.69 4.97 22.27
C ARG A 140 3.05 3.49 22.28
N SER A 141 2.09 2.63 22.04
CA SER A 141 2.30 1.21 21.85
C SER A 141 2.19 0.85 20.36
N TYR A 142 2.84 -0.23 19.99
CA TYR A 142 2.81 -0.78 18.62
C TYR A 142 2.36 -2.23 18.71
N ALA A 143 1.69 -2.71 17.66
CA ALA A 143 1.14 -4.04 17.60
C ALA A 143 1.50 -4.71 16.27
N LEU A 144 1.59 -6.03 16.31
CA LEU A 144 1.58 -6.91 15.14
C LEU A 144 0.30 -7.72 15.20
N TYR A 145 -0.54 -7.57 14.19
CA TYR A 145 -1.77 -8.35 14.02
C TYR A 145 -1.57 -9.44 12.98
N GLU A 146 -2.31 -10.50 13.15
CA GLU A 146 -2.40 -11.64 12.23
C GLU A 146 -3.86 -11.82 11.84
N LEU A 147 -4.12 -11.89 10.54
CA LEU A 147 -5.44 -12.09 9.95
C LEU A 147 -5.41 -13.31 9.05
N ASP A 148 -6.15 -14.35 9.41
CA ASP A 148 -6.38 -15.50 8.54
C ASP A 148 -7.51 -15.15 7.57
N LEU A 149 -7.15 -14.99 6.31
CA LEU A 149 -8.09 -14.73 5.23
C LEU A 149 -8.51 -16.07 4.65
N ILE A 150 -9.71 -16.51 5.01
CA ILE A 150 -10.32 -17.72 4.45
C ILE A 150 -10.88 -17.35 3.07
N GLU A 151 -10.55 -18.15 2.05
CA GLU A 151 -11.21 -18.06 0.74
C GLU A 151 -12.73 -18.30 0.81
#